data_a56afbd21079d7f11d11ed159f6621ff
#
_entry.id   a56afbd21079d7f11d11ed159f6621ff
#
_cell.length_a   1.000
_cell.length_b   1.000
_cell.length_c   1.000
_cell.angle_alpha   90.00
_cell.angle_beta   90.00
_cell.angle_gamma   90.00
#
_symmetry.space_group_name_H-M   'P 1'
#
loop_
_entity.id
_entity.type
_entity.pdbx_description
1 polymer ?
#
loop_
_entity_poly.entity_id
_entity_poly.type
_entity_poly.pdbx_seq_one_letter_code
_entity_poly.pdbx_strand_id
1 'polypeptide(L)'
;MSNDRIATPERVQKTQVHLDRIRGCLIGGAAGDALGYPVEFYSERTLWARYGDDGIQEYELDPVRDKALISDDTQMTLFTANGILYGETRMATRGIGSAPHCYVSRSYQDWLFTQQASFSERSTAGGISWLLEIPELYRRRAPGNTCLSALTQQKRNADGPLSSYIDHPQNHSKGCGGIMRVAPLGLREYNISIQELDREGAEIAAITHSHSLGYMPAAVLVHILHRIVYPEKEQTLQEIVCEARDTVGSLFPGDTHLGELTDLIDLAVRLAGNQAPDLENIHRLGEGWVAEETLAIAIYCALRHPDDFSAGIIAAVNHRGDSDSTGAVTGNILGALLGYDAIDEKWKQDLEFRDVILEMADDLCHGCQREAYSRYCDPDWSRKYIHAHWKDTPSESR
;
A
#
# COMPACT_ATOMS: atom_id res chain seq x y z
N MET A 1 7.20 40.92 5.73
CA MET A 1 6.25 40.58 6.79
C MET A 1 6.14 39.06 6.80
N SER A 2 6.90 38.42 7.71
CA SER A 2 6.95 36.98 7.85
C SER A 2 5.61 36.54 8.47
N ASN A 3 4.77 35.87 7.66
CA ASN A 3 3.67 35.08 8.21
C ASN A 3 4.26 33.77 8.75
N ASP A 4 4.88 33.83 9.91
CA ASP A 4 5.00 32.67 10.78
C ASP A 4 3.58 32.26 11.16
N ARG A 5 3.00 31.35 10.36
CA ARG A 5 1.71 30.73 10.72
C ARG A 5 1.99 29.80 11.88
N ILE A 6 1.94 30.35 13.09
CA ILE A 6 1.81 29.56 14.31
C ILE A 6 0.63 28.61 14.05
N ALA A 7 0.89 27.30 14.06
CA ALA A 7 -0.15 26.30 13.85
C ALA A 7 -1.22 26.50 14.95
N THR A 8 -2.48 26.69 14.54
CA THR A 8 -3.57 26.78 15.50
C THR A 8 -3.72 25.42 16.20
N PRO A 9 -4.20 25.37 17.45
CA PRO A 9 -4.45 24.12 18.17
C PRO A 9 -5.29 23.14 17.36
N GLU A 10 -6.29 23.62 16.64
CA GLU A 10 -7.14 22.83 15.76
C GLU A 10 -6.37 22.20 14.60
N ARG A 11 -5.45 22.93 13.97
CA ARG A 11 -4.60 22.41 12.89
C ARG A 11 -3.64 21.34 13.40
N VAL A 12 -3.06 21.54 14.59
CA VAL A 12 -2.18 20.55 15.23
C VAL A 12 -2.96 19.27 15.51
N GLN A 13 -4.17 19.39 16.08
CA GLN A 13 -5.01 18.23 16.37
C GLN A 13 -5.44 17.48 15.11
N LYS A 14 -5.81 18.19 14.04
CA LYS A 14 -6.14 17.58 12.75
C LYS A 14 -4.95 16.81 12.16
N THR A 15 -3.76 17.37 12.20
CA THR A 15 -2.53 16.70 11.74
C THR A 15 -2.26 15.44 12.56
N GLN A 16 -2.48 15.46 13.88
CA GLN A 16 -2.28 14.29 14.74
C GLN A 16 -3.24 13.14 14.40
N VAL A 17 -4.51 13.45 14.13
CA VAL A 17 -5.50 12.45 13.68
C VAL A 17 -5.11 11.83 12.33
N HIS A 18 -4.66 12.65 11.38
CA HIS A 18 -4.19 12.12 10.09
C HIS A 18 -2.96 11.23 10.28
N LEU A 19 -1.99 11.65 11.09
CA LEU A 19 -0.80 10.88 11.39
C LEU A 19 -1.12 9.52 11.99
N ASP A 20 -2.02 9.49 12.96
CA ASP A 20 -2.46 8.26 13.61
C ASP A 20 -3.11 7.30 12.60
N ARG A 21 -3.99 7.79 11.72
CA ARG A 21 -4.62 7.00 10.65
C ARG A 21 -3.64 6.52 9.59
N ILE A 22 -2.68 7.34 9.19
CA ILE A 22 -1.64 6.97 8.21
C ILE A 22 -0.72 5.90 8.79
N ARG A 23 -0.26 6.06 10.03
CA ARG A 23 0.51 5.03 10.74
C ARG A 23 -0.30 3.75 10.90
N GLY A 24 -1.57 3.89 11.28
CA GLY A 24 -2.50 2.77 11.39
C GLY A 24 -2.65 2.00 10.08
N CYS A 25 -2.82 2.69 8.97
CA CYS A 25 -2.94 2.08 7.64
C CYS A 25 -1.70 1.26 7.28
N LEU A 26 -0.50 1.84 7.38
CA LEU A 26 0.72 1.15 6.93
C LEU A 26 1.13 0.03 7.87
N ILE A 27 1.05 0.23 9.18
CA ILE A 27 1.32 -0.82 10.17
C ILE A 27 0.24 -1.90 10.10
N GLY A 28 -1.02 -1.50 9.96
CA GLY A 28 -2.12 -2.47 9.82
C GLY A 28 -1.98 -3.35 8.59
N GLY A 29 -1.63 -2.76 7.45
CA GLY A 29 -1.35 -3.52 6.23
C GLY A 29 -0.18 -4.49 6.41
N ALA A 30 0.93 -4.03 6.95
CA ALA A 30 2.09 -4.89 7.22
C ALA A 30 1.79 -5.98 8.27
N ALA A 31 0.91 -5.70 9.23
CA ALA A 31 0.48 -6.70 10.22
C ALA A 31 -0.39 -7.79 9.59
N GLY A 32 -1.32 -7.41 8.71
CA GLY A 32 -2.13 -8.38 7.96
C GLY A 32 -1.29 -9.24 7.02
N ASP A 33 -0.36 -8.62 6.26
CA ASP A 33 0.63 -9.28 5.43
C ASP A 33 1.45 -10.31 6.27
N ALA A 34 2.08 -9.86 7.35
CA ALA A 34 2.92 -10.71 8.18
C ALA A 34 2.15 -11.86 8.89
N LEU A 35 0.85 -11.70 9.15
CA LEU A 35 0.01 -12.76 9.68
C LEU A 35 -0.36 -13.78 8.60
N GLY A 36 -0.65 -13.31 7.37
CA GLY A 36 -1.05 -14.15 6.24
C GLY A 36 0.11 -14.88 5.57
N TYR A 37 1.28 -14.27 5.47
CA TYR A 37 2.43 -14.77 4.73
C TYR A 37 2.85 -16.22 5.07
N PRO A 38 2.90 -16.67 6.35
CA PRO A 38 3.24 -18.06 6.67
C PRO A 38 2.22 -19.08 6.18
N VAL A 39 1.00 -18.67 5.87
CA VAL A 39 -0.12 -19.54 5.52
C VAL A 39 -0.63 -19.38 4.10
N GLU A 40 -0.09 -18.44 3.30
CA GLU A 40 -0.49 -18.08 1.94
C GLU A 40 -0.75 -19.29 1.02
N PHE A 41 0.11 -20.29 1.07
CA PHE A 41 -0.02 -21.50 0.23
C PHE A 41 -0.66 -22.69 0.94
N TYR A 42 -1.25 -22.49 2.11
CA TYR A 42 -1.86 -23.60 2.86
C TYR A 42 -3.27 -23.90 2.34
N SER A 43 -3.57 -25.18 2.23
CA SER A 43 -4.96 -25.60 2.19
C SER A 43 -5.60 -25.42 3.58
N GLU A 44 -6.89 -25.20 3.64
CA GLU A 44 -7.64 -25.13 4.92
C GLU A 44 -7.36 -26.34 5.80
N ARG A 45 -7.28 -27.54 5.22
CA ARG A 45 -6.92 -28.74 5.95
C ARG A 45 -5.54 -28.63 6.61
N THR A 46 -4.57 -28.02 5.94
CA THR A 46 -3.22 -27.84 6.48
C THR A 46 -3.24 -26.77 7.57
N LEU A 47 -3.97 -25.70 7.34
CA LEU A 47 -4.13 -24.59 8.27
C LEU A 47 -4.75 -25.05 9.58
N TRP A 48 -5.90 -25.74 9.51
CA TRP A 48 -6.58 -26.29 10.71
C TRP A 48 -5.77 -27.39 11.40
N ALA A 49 -5.04 -28.21 10.68
CA ALA A 49 -4.17 -29.21 11.27
C ALA A 49 -2.99 -28.61 12.05
N ARG A 50 -2.54 -27.42 11.66
CA ARG A 50 -1.39 -26.74 12.29
C ARG A 50 -1.80 -25.83 13.44
N TYR A 51 -2.86 -25.05 13.28
CA TYR A 51 -3.26 -23.98 14.21
C TYR A 51 -4.55 -24.26 14.97
N GLY A 52 -5.22 -25.39 14.73
CA GLY A 52 -6.52 -25.72 15.32
C GLY A 52 -7.70 -25.10 14.55
N ASP A 53 -8.91 -25.29 15.11
CA ASP A 53 -10.15 -24.90 14.43
C ASP A 53 -10.31 -23.39 14.25
N ASP A 54 -9.63 -22.59 15.05
CA ASP A 54 -9.65 -21.13 14.98
C ASP A 54 -8.63 -20.54 13.98
N GLY A 55 -7.75 -21.40 13.41
CA GLY A 55 -6.71 -20.99 12.49
C GLY A 55 -5.57 -20.20 13.15
N ILE A 56 -4.80 -19.44 12.32
CA ILE A 56 -3.70 -18.62 12.84
C ILE A 56 -4.27 -17.37 13.54
N GLN A 57 -3.87 -17.16 14.82
CA GLN A 57 -4.37 -16.09 15.70
C GLN A 57 -3.27 -15.12 16.15
N GLU A 58 -2.01 -15.47 15.91
CA GLU A 58 -0.82 -14.74 16.31
C GLU A 58 0.27 -14.94 15.27
N TYR A 59 1.29 -14.05 15.29
CA TYR A 59 2.41 -14.18 14.39
C TYR A 59 3.18 -15.47 14.54
N GLU A 60 3.60 -16.05 13.43
CA GLU A 60 4.67 -17.01 13.37
C GLU A 60 6.02 -16.27 13.21
N LEU A 61 6.82 -16.24 14.28
CA LEU A 61 8.08 -15.50 14.25
C LEU A 61 9.19 -16.32 13.55
N ASP A 62 9.99 -15.62 12.74
CA ASP A 62 11.21 -16.20 12.18
C ASP A 62 12.19 -16.57 13.31
N PRO A 63 12.64 -17.83 13.40
CA PRO A 63 13.43 -18.31 14.54
C PRO A 63 14.83 -17.70 14.63
N VAL A 64 15.29 -17.01 13.58
CA VAL A 64 16.62 -16.39 13.55
C VAL A 64 16.56 -14.90 13.92
N ARG A 65 15.45 -14.22 13.49
CA ARG A 65 15.30 -12.76 13.67
C ARG A 65 14.40 -12.39 14.83
N ASP A 66 13.59 -13.35 15.30
CA ASP A 66 12.56 -13.11 16.31
C ASP A 66 11.57 -12.00 15.86
N LYS A 67 11.18 -12.08 14.57
CA LYS A 67 10.27 -11.11 13.91
C LYS A 67 9.22 -11.82 13.07
N ALA A 68 8.03 -11.24 13.00
CA ALA A 68 7.01 -11.56 12.02
C ALA A 68 7.46 -10.99 10.67
N LEU A 69 7.71 -11.86 9.71
CA LEU A 69 8.25 -11.47 8.40
C LEU A 69 7.13 -10.99 7.50
N ILE A 70 7.40 -9.90 6.80
CA ILE A 70 6.51 -9.37 5.74
C ILE A 70 6.83 -10.03 4.39
N SER A 71 5.88 -10.01 3.47
CA SER A 71 6.02 -10.47 2.07
C SER A 71 6.45 -9.34 1.13
N ASP A 72 6.35 -9.57 -0.19
CA ASP A 72 6.56 -8.51 -1.19
C ASP A 72 5.44 -7.45 -1.18
N ASP A 73 4.29 -7.71 -0.60
CA ASP A 73 3.20 -6.76 -0.38
C ASP A 73 3.67 -5.52 0.36
N THR A 74 4.22 -5.71 1.55
CA THR A 74 4.77 -4.59 2.35
C THR A 74 6.04 -4.04 1.73
N GLN A 75 6.93 -4.88 1.16
CA GLN A 75 8.09 -4.36 0.45
C GLN A 75 7.68 -3.37 -0.64
N MET A 76 6.79 -3.76 -1.54
CA MET A 76 6.35 -2.91 -2.64
C MET A 76 5.54 -1.69 -2.18
N THR A 77 4.79 -1.80 -1.07
CA THR A 77 4.13 -0.67 -0.40
C THR A 77 5.14 0.40 0.02
N LEU A 78 6.26 0.02 0.61
CA LEU A 78 7.34 0.96 0.97
C LEU A 78 7.93 1.64 -0.26
N PHE A 79 8.17 0.88 -1.35
CA PHE A 79 8.67 1.46 -2.60
C PHE A 79 7.63 2.35 -3.31
N THR A 80 6.33 2.10 -3.16
CA THR A 80 5.27 3.01 -3.60
C THR A 80 5.36 4.35 -2.86
N ALA A 81 5.40 4.31 -1.53
CA ALA A 81 5.53 5.49 -0.69
C ALA A 81 6.79 6.31 -1.05
N ASN A 82 7.92 5.62 -1.21
CA ASN A 82 9.17 6.28 -1.62
C ASN A 82 9.05 6.98 -2.98
N GLY A 83 8.44 6.35 -3.98
CA GLY A 83 8.24 6.94 -5.30
C GLY A 83 7.41 8.22 -5.24
N ILE A 84 6.31 8.21 -4.48
CA ILE A 84 5.43 9.35 -4.25
C ILE A 84 6.22 10.50 -3.60
N LEU A 85 6.89 10.25 -2.48
CA LEU A 85 7.64 11.25 -1.72
C LEU A 85 8.82 11.83 -2.51
N TYR A 86 9.50 11.01 -3.30
CA TYR A 86 10.54 11.48 -4.20
C TYR A 86 9.99 12.42 -5.27
N GLY A 87 8.86 12.06 -5.90
CA GLY A 87 8.21 12.88 -6.91
C GLY A 87 7.76 14.23 -6.36
N GLU A 88 7.09 14.25 -5.21
CA GLU A 88 6.69 15.47 -4.51
C GLU A 88 7.88 16.35 -4.13
N THR A 89 8.96 15.74 -3.64
CA THR A 89 10.17 16.47 -3.29
C THR A 89 10.80 17.15 -4.52
N ARG A 90 10.80 16.48 -5.67
CA ARG A 90 11.28 17.09 -6.93
C ARG A 90 10.39 18.24 -7.38
N MET A 91 9.07 18.08 -7.31
CA MET A 91 8.13 19.15 -7.60
C MET A 91 8.39 20.34 -6.67
N ALA A 92 8.47 20.06 -5.37
CA ALA A 92 8.62 21.07 -4.34
C ALA A 92 9.97 21.83 -4.44
N THR A 93 11.07 21.14 -4.75
CA THR A 93 12.43 21.73 -4.72
C THR A 93 12.92 22.25 -6.07
N ARG A 94 12.42 21.69 -7.18
CA ARG A 94 12.91 21.98 -8.55
C ARG A 94 11.83 22.46 -9.49
N GLY A 95 10.55 22.44 -9.09
CA GLY A 95 9.42 22.76 -9.97
C GLY A 95 9.23 21.75 -11.12
N ILE A 96 9.83 20.55 -11.01
CA ILE A 96 9.74 19.50 -12.02
C ILE A 96 8.88 18.38 -11.46
N GLY A 97 7.68 18.21 -12.03
CA GLY A 97 6.75 17.18 -11.63
C GLY A 97 6.32 16.30 -12.80
N SER A 98 5.91 15.10 -12.47
CA SER A 98 5.19 14.18 -13.33
C SER A 98 4.11 13.52 -12.47
N ALA A 99 3.19 12.78 -13.08
CA ALA A 99 2.22 11.99 -12.34
C ALA A 99 2.91 11.00 -11.37
N PRO A 100 2.33 10.71 -10.20
CA PRO A 100 2.89 9.82 -9.19
C PRO A 100 3.34 8.47 -9.75
N HIS A 101 2.54 7.83 -10.63
CA HIS A 101 2.89 6.54 -11.25
C HIS A 101 4.25 6.55 -11.97
N CYS A 102 4.68 7.69 -12.53
CA CYS A 102 5.98 7.80 -13.19
C CYS A 102 7.15 7.62 -12.21
N TYR A 103 7.02 8.16 -11.00
CA TYR A 103 8.04 8.03 -9.95
C TYR A 103 7.95 6.69 -9.23
N VAL A 104 6.72 6.19 -9.01
CA VAL A 104 6.49 4.86 -8.45
C VAL A 104 7.07 3.79 -9.36
N SER A 105 6.89 3.89 -10.68
CA SER A 105 7.50 2.97 -11.65
C SER A 105 9.03 2.92 -11.51
N ARG A 106 9.69 4.07 -11.29
CA ARG A 106 11.14 4.11 -11.03
C ARG A 106 11.51 3.48 -9.69
N SER A 107 10.73 3.74 -8.65
CA SER A 107 10.93 3.12 -7.34
C SER A 107 10.76 1.60 -7.40
N TYR A 108 9.85 1.10 -8.24
CA TYR A 108 9.72 -0.35 -8.47
C TYR A 108 10.90 -0.97 -9.23
N GLN A 109 11.62 -0.20 -10.05
CA GLN A 109 12.89 -0.66 -10.61
C GLN A 109 13.95 -0.83 -9.52
N ASP A 110 13.91 0.00 -8.48
CA ASP A 110 14.78 -0.16 -7.30
C ASP A 110 14.39 -1.41 -6.49
N TRP A 111 13.08 -1.65 -6.29
CA TRP A 111 12.63 -2.91 -5.70
C TRP A 111 13.04 -4.12 -6.54
N LEU A 112 12.89 -4.09 -7.86
CA LEU A 112 13.35 -5.16 -8.74
C LEU A 112 14.85 -5.41 -8.58
N PHE A 113 15.64 -4.36 -8.43
CA PHE A 113 17.08 -4.49 -8.17
C PHE A 113 17.35 -5.27 -6.89
N THR A 114 16.62 -4.99 -5.80
CA THR A 114 16.78 -5.73 -4.53
C THR A 114 16.40 -7.22 -4.65
N GLN A 115 15.54 -7.57 -5.61
CA GLN A 115 15.16 -8.97 -5.89
C GLN A 115 16.17 -9.74 -6.76
N GLN A 116 17.07 -9.03 -7.45
CA GLN A 116 18.00 -9.59 -8.42
C GLN A 116 19.48 -9.48 -8.02
N ALA A 117 19.82 -8.55 -7.14
CA ALA A 117 21.18 -8.26 -6.71
C ALA A 117 21.38 -8.54 -5.22
N SER A 118 22.63 -8.63 -4.78
CA SER A 118 22.97 -8.64 -3.37
C SER A 118 23.13 -7.24 -2.82
N PHE A 119 23.01 -7.07 -1.49
CA PHE A 119 23.20 -5.77 -0.83
C PHE A 119 24.60 -5.16 -1.10
N SER A 120 25.63 -6.00 -1.27
CA SER A 120 26.98 -5.53 -1.63
C SER A 120 27.05 -4.82 -2.97
N GLU A 121 26.09 -5.05 -3.86
CA GLU A 121 26.01 -4.47 -5.21
C GLU A 121 25.17 -3.18 -5.25
N ARG A 122 24.59 -2.73 -4.11
CA ARG A 122 23.66 -1.58 -4.04
C ARG A 122 24.19 -0.29 -4.69
N SER A 123 25.50 -0.05 -4.63
CA SER A 123 26.11 1.14 -5.22
C SER A 123 26.01 1.19 -6.75
N THR A 124 25.62 0.09 -7.40
CA THR A 124 25.43 0.01 -8.85
C THR A 124 23.99 0.23 -9.28
N ALA A 125 23.05 0.33 -8.33
CA ALA A 125 21.62 0.45 -8.62
C ALA A 125 21.26 1.71 -9.42
N GLY A 126 21.91 2.85 -9.11
CA GLY A 126 21.61 4.14 -9.75
C GLY A 126 20.16 4.62 -9.53
N GLY A 127 19.50 4.12 -8.49
CA GLY A 127 18.08 4.29 -8.23
C GLY A 127 17.70 5.62 -7.56
N ILE A 128 16.46 5.72 -7.10
CA ILE A 128 15.92 6.93 -6.44
C ILE A 128 15.54 6.68 -4.97
N SER A 129 15.61 5.41 -4.52
CA SER A 129 15.09 5.00 -3.22
C SER A 129 16.20 4.87 -2.18
N TRP A 130 16.02 5.52 -1.02
CA TRP A 130 16.86 5.32 0.15
C TRP A 130 16.70 3.92 0.76
N LEU A 131 15.61 3.23 0.44
CA LEU A 131 15.36 1.85 0.86
C LEU A 131 16.42 0.87 0.35
N LEU A 132 17.18 1.22 -0.70
CA LEU A 132 18.32 0.45 -1.18
C LEU A 132 19.46 0.33 -0.16
N GLU A 133 19.48 1.17 0.86
CA GLU A 133 20.46 1.10 1.94
C GLU A 133 20.06 0.14 3.08
N ILE A 134 18.90 -0.53 2.98
CA ILE A 134 18.40 -1.47 3.97
C ILE A 134 18.70 -2.91 3.53
N PRO A 135 19.64 -3.63 4.19
CA PRO A 135 20.10 -4.96 3.75
C PRO A 135 18.98 -6.01 3.69
N GLU A 136 18.04 -5.94 4.61
CA GLU A 136 16.95 -6.91 4.76
C GLU A 136 15.99 -6.88 3.57
N LEU A 137 15.84 -5.73 2.88
CA LEU A 137 15.01 -5.61 1.68
C LEU A 137 15.59 -6.36 0.45
N TYR A 138 16.84 -6.83 0.52
CA TYR A 138 17.44 -7.69 -0.53
C TYR A 138 17.06 -9.17 -0.39
N ARG A 139 16.11 -9.47 0.47
CA ARG A 139 15.58 -10.82 0.62
C ARG A 139 14.31 -10.97 -0.18
N ARG A 140 14.27 -12.03 -0.98
CA ARG A 140 13.06 -12.40 -1.70
C ARG A 140 12.01 -12.91 -0.71
N ARG A 141 10.80 -12.37 -0.80
CA ARG A 141 9.66 -12.66 0.06
C ARG A 141 8.45 -13.02 -0.80
N ALA A 142 8.47 -14.19 -1.42
CA ALA A 142 7.45 -14.69 -2.34
C ALA A 142 7.05 -13.72 -3.48
N PRO A 143 7.98 -12.97 -4.13
CA PRO A 143 7.59 -11.93 -5.07
C PRO A 143 6.83 -12.50 -6.27
N GLY A 144 5.70 -11.87 -6.58
CA GLY A 144 4.83 -12.26 -7.67
C GLY A 144 5.54 -12.26 -9.04
N ASN A 145 5.39 -13.35 -9.79
CA ASN A 145 6.02 -13.49 -11.10
C ASN A 145 5.59 -12.42 -12.10
N THR A 146 4.34 -11.94 -12.02
CA THR A 146 3.83 -10.86 -12.87
C THR A 146 4.58 -9.56 -12.59
N CYS A 147 4.79 -9.19 -11.31
CA CYS A 147 5.56 -8.01 -10.91
C CYS A 147 6.99 -8.08 -11.45
N LEU A 148 7.70 -9.20 -11.19
CA LEU A 148 9.07 -9.39 -11.64
C LEU A 148 9.21 -9.33 -13.17
N SER A 149 8.32 -10.00 -13.92
CA SER A 149 8.40 -10.06 -15.39
C SER A 149 8.06 -8.72 -16.03
N ALA A 150 7.02 -8.03 -15.58
CA ALA A 150 6.63 -6.72 -16.12
C ALA A 150 7.74 -5.68 -15.91
N LEU A 151 8.28 -5.58 -14.70
CA LEU A 151 9.37 -4.65 -14.39
C LEU A 151 10.67 -4.99 -15.12
N THR A 152 10.99 -6.28 -15.29
CA THR A 152 12.16 -6.73 -16.08
C THR A 152 12.01 -6.33 -17.55
N GLN A 153 10.81 -6.44 -18.12
CA GLN A 153 10.56 -6.05 -19.49
C GLN A 153 10.67 -4.52 -19.67
N GLN A 154 10.12 -3.74 -18.76
CA GLN A 154 10.26 -2.27 -18.77
C GLN A 154 11.73 -1.85 -18.72
N LYS A 155 12.56 -2.49 -17.87
CA LYS A 155 13.99 -2.23 -17.77
C LYS A 155 14.72 -2.50 -19.10
N ARG A 156 14.32 -3.54 -19.83
CA ARG A 156 14.91 -3.89 -21.13
C ARG A 156 14.57 -2.86 -22.21
N ASN A 157 13.36 -2.32 -22.18
CA ASN A 157 12.89 -1.35 -23.18
C ASN A 157 13.53 0.03 -23.02
N ALA A 158 14.05 0.37 -21.84
CA ALA A 158 14.79 1.61 -21.50
C ALA A 158 14.09 2.95 -21.84
N ASP A 159 12.81 2.94 -22.19
CA ASP A 159 12.06 4.13 -22.67
C ASP A 159 11.59 5.04 -21.53
N GLY A 160 11.91 4.69 -20.28
CA GLY A 160 11.41 5.39 -19.09
C GLY A 160 9.96 5.06 -18.75
N PRO A 161 9.39 5.73 -17.73
CA PRO A 161 7.99 5.54 -17.33
C PRO A 161 7.03 5.96 -18.44
N LEU A 162 5.95 5.19 -18.63
CA LEU A 162 4.88 5.53 -19.56
C LEU A 162 4.06 6.72 -19.03
N SER A 163 3.45 7.47 -19.92
CA SER A 163 2.50 8.53 -19.57
C SER A 163 1.18 7.97 -19.04
N SER A 164 0.82 6.75 -19.44
CA SER A 164 -0.29 5.96 -18.93
C SER A 164 -0.01 4.48 -19.15
N TYR A 165 -0.13 3.68 -18.10
CA TYR A 165 -0.02 2.22 -18.15
C TYR A 165 -1.34 1.55 -18.49
N ILE A 166 -2.47 2.24 -18.23
CA ILE A 166 -3.81 1.78 -18.61
C ILE A 166 -3.96 1.83 -20.13
N ASP A 167 -3.55 2.94 -20.76
CA ASP A 167 -3.67 3.13 -22.21
C ASP A 167 -2.63 2.31 -22.99
N HIS A 168 -1.55 1.87 -22.32
CA HIS A 168 -0.47 1.07 -22.90
C HIS A 168 -0.23 -0.23 -22.12
N PRO A 169 -1.19 -1.19 -22.17
CA PRO A 169 -1.14 -2.41 -21.36
C PRO A 169 0.08 -3.25 -21.65
N GLN A 170 0.77 -3.70 -20.62
CA GLN A 170 1.98 -4.51 -20.72
C GLN A 170 1.67 -6.03 -20.69
N ASN A 171 0.52 -6.40 -20.15
CA ASN A 171 0.06 -7.79 -20.01
C ASN A 171 -1.45 -7.84 -19.79
N HIS A 172 -1.99 -9.02 -19.50
CA HIS A 172 -3.42 -9.23 -19.19
C HIS A 172 -3.62 -9.82 -17.79
N SER A 173 -2.71 -9.54 -16.85
CA SER A 173 -2.83 -10.04 -15.48
C SER A 173 -3.84 -9.23 -14.70
N LYS A 174 -4.71 -9.94 -13.96
CA LYS A 174 -5.62 -9.38 -12.96
C LYS A 174 -5.25 -9.80 -11.52
N GLY A 175 -4.03 -10.29 -11.30
CA GLY A 175 -3.54 -10.70 -9.99
C GLY A 175 -3.57 -9.59 -8.94
N CYS A 176 -3.51 -9.97 -7.68
CA CYS A 176 -3.54 -9.09 -6.50
C CYS A 176 -2.36 -8.11 -6.40
N GLY A 177 -1.22 -8.41 -7.02
CA GLY A 177 0.02 -7.63 -6.90
C GLY A 177 -0.07 -6.14 -7.29
N GLY A 178 -1.17 -5.69 -7.91
CA GLY A 178 -1.43 -4.27 -8.15
C GLY A 178 -2.05 -3.57 -6.95
N ILE A 179 -3.07 -4.18 -6.34
CA ILE A 179 -3.83 -3.59 -5.23
C ILE A 179 -3.07 -3.65 -3.90
N MET A 180 -2.33 -4.74 -3.62
CA MET A 180 -1.66 -5.01 -2.35
C MET A 180 -0.74 -3.87 -1.88
N ARG A 181 -0.23 -3.06 -2.80
CA ARG A 181 0.83 -2.08 -2.58
C ARG A 181 0.44 -0.62 -2.79
N VAL A 182 -0.82 -0.34 -3.20
CA VAL A 182 -1.23 1.01 -3.66
C VAL A 182 -1.61 1.94 -2.52
N ALA A 183 -1.81 1.42 -1.31
CA ALA A 183 -2.29 2.17 -0.14
C ALA A 183 -1.61 3.54 0.09
N PRO A 184 -0.28 3.72 -0.06
CA PRO A 184 0.37 5.00 0.21
C PRO A 184 -0.17 6.17 -0.61
N LEU A 185 -0.75 5.92 -1.80
CA LEU A 185 -1.33 6.98 -2.60
C LEU A 185 -2.55 7.62 -1.93
N GLY A 186 -3.42 6.83 -1.32
CA GLY A 186 -4.59 7.31 -0.59
C GLY A 186 -4.26 8.08 0.69
N LEU A 187 -3.02 7.97 1.19
CA LEU A 187 -2.57 8.55 2.45
C LEU A 187 -1.98 9.96 2.32
N ARG A 188 -2.01 10.55 1.12
CA ARG A 188 -1.54 11.92 0.87
C ARG A 188 -2.69 12.84 0.52
N GLU A 189 -2.63 14.08 1.01
CA GLU A 189 -3.52 15.15 0.57
C GLU A 189 -2.97 15.77 -0.72
N TYR A 190 -3.73 15.63 -1.82
CA TYR A 190 -3.40 16.19 -3.12
C TYR A 190 -4.35 17.33 -3.48
N ASN A 191 -3.87 18.28 -4.28
CA ASN A 191 -4.72 19.33 -4.85
C ASN A 191 -5.26 18.90 -6.23
N ILE A 192 -5.89 17.72 -6.25
CA ILE A 192 -6.56 17.12 -7.41
C ILE A 192 -7.93 16.60 -6.97
N SER A 193 -8.81 16.30 -7.92
CA SER A 193 -10.09 15.66 -7.61
C SER A 193 -9.91 14.23 -7.14
N ILE A 194 -10.90 13.70 -6.42
CA ILE A 194 -10.87 12.29 -6.00
C ILE A 194 -10.83 11.33 -7.21
N GLN A 195 -11.51 11.68 -8.29
CA GLN A 195 -11.49 10.89 -9.53
C GLN A 195 -10.10 10.84 -10.17
N GLU A 196 -9.35 11.94 -10.15
CA GLU A 196 -7.96 11.97 -10.63
C GLU A 196 -7.06 11.13 -9.72
N LEU A 197 -7.28 11.17 -8.40
CA LEU A 197 -6.55 10.34 -7.44
C LEU A 197 -6.85 8.84 -7.64
N ASP A 198 -8.11 8.49 -7.82
CA ASP A 198 -8.55 7.12 -8.07
C ASP A 198 -7.95 6.58 -9.36
N ARG A 199 -7.95 7.39 -10.44
CA ARG A 199 -7.30 7.02 -11.69
C ARG A 199 -5.80 6.80 -11.51
N GLU A 200 -5.15 7.63 -10.71
CA GLU A 200 -3.72 7.47 -10.41
C GLU A 200 -3.44 6.17 -9.64
N GLY A 201 -4.35 5.75 -8.75
CA GLY A 201 -4.29 4.44 -8.10
C GLY A 201 -4.34 3.29 -9.09
N ALA A 202 -5.24 3.37 -10.07
CA ALA A 202 -5.32 2.41 -11.17
C ALA A 202 -4.04 2.43 -12.02
N GLU A 203 -3.47 3.58 -12.37
CA GLU A 203 -2.20 3.69 -13.11
C GLU A 203 -1.04 3.04 -12.37
N ILE A 204 -0.94 3.20 -11.04
CA ILE A 204 0.11 2.55 -10.23
C ILE A 204 -0.03 1.03 -10.26
N ALA A 205 -1.24 0.49 -10.16
CA ALA A 205 -1.48 -0.94 -10.28
C ALA A 205 -1.16 -1.45 -11.70
N ALA A 206 -1.56 -0.70 -12.73
CA ALA A 206 -1.37 -1.03 -14.14
C ALA A 206 0.11 -1.08 -14.55
N ILE A 207 1.06 -0.51 -13.77
CA ILE A 207 2.51 -0.66 -13.99
C ILE A 207 2.88 -2.14 -14.21
N THR A 208 2.20 -3.05 -13.51
CA THR A 208 2.48 -4.48 -13.60
C THR A 208 1.26 -5.36 -13.89
N HIS A 209 0.03 -4.87 -13.66
CA HIS A 209 -1.22 -5.62 -13.82
C HIS A 209 -2.18 -4.83 -14.71
N SER A 210 -2.12 -5.08 -16.01
CA SER A 210 -2.79 -4.22 -17.01
C SER A 210 -4.20 -4.67 -17.40
N HIS A 211 -4.74 -5.74 -16.84
CA HIS A 211 -6.15 -6.10 -16.98
C HIS A 211 -7.02 -5.14 -16.16
N SER A 212 -8.22 -4.79 -16.63
CA SER A 212 -9.08 -3.83 -15.90
C SER A 212 -9.41 -4.28 -14.47
N LEU A 213 -9.68 -5.57 -14.24
CA LEU A 213 -9.82 -6.13 -12.90
C LEU A 213 -8.51 -6.20 -12.10
N GLY A 214 -7.35 -5.98 -12.72
CA GLY A 214 -6.07 -5.85 -12.01
C GLY A 214 -5.80 -4.43 -11.49
N TYR A 215 -6.40 -3.39 -12.11
CA TYR A 215 -6.15 -2.00 -11.73
C TYR A 215 -7.37 -1.26 -11.17
N MET A 216 -8.60 -1.54 -11.60
CA MET A 216 -9.79 -0.88 -11.05
C MET A 216 -9.96 -1.10 -9.54
N PRO A 217 -9.71 -2.31 -8.97
CA PRO A 217 -9.76 -2.51 -7.52
C PRO A 217 -8.79 -1.59 -6.74
N ALA A 218 -7.64 -1.25 -7.32
CA ALA A 218 -6.69 -0.33 -6.70
C ALA A 218 -7.23 1.11 -6.63
N ALA A 219 -7.97 1.56 -7.65
CA ALA A 219 -8.68 2.84 -7.59
C ALA A 219 -9.69 2.88 -6.43
N VAL A 220 -10.47 1.81 -6.26
CA VAL A 220 -11.43 1.68 -5.16
C VAL A 220 -10.75 1.73 -3.80
N LEU A 221 -9.64 1.00 -3.63
CA LEU A 221 -8.90 1.02 -2.36
C LEU A 221 -8.33 2.41 -2.04
N VAL A 222 -7.74 3.09 -3.02
CA VAL A 222 -7.22 4.45 -2.84
C VAL A 222 -8.33 5.42 -2.43
N HIS A 223 -9.48 5.34 -3.06
CA HIS A 223 -10.67 6.13 -2.71
C HIS A 223 -11.05 5.91 -1.23
N ILE A 224 -11.23 4.63 -0.84
CA ILE A 224 -11.63 4.26 0.53
C ILE A 224 -10.64 4.84 1.54
N LEU A 225 -9.35 4.61 1.35
CA LEU A 225 -8.31 5.08 2.27
C LEU A 225 -8.25 6.60 2.33
N HIS A 226 -8.37 7.28 1.19
CA HIS A 226 -8.36 8.74 1.15
C HIS A 226 -9.54 9.35 1.90
N ARG A 227 -10.76 8.82 1.71
CA ARG A 227 -11.96 9.27 2.42
C ARG A 227 -11.89 9.01 3.92
N ILE A 228 -11.28 7.90 4.35
CA ILE A 228 -11.05 7.62 5.77
C ILE A 228 -10.08 8.63 6.37
N VAL A 229 -8.93 8.87 5.72
CA VAL A 229 -7.88 9.75 6.28
C VAL A 229 -8.26 11.22 6.18
N TYR A 230 -8.84 11.66 5.05
CA TYR A 230 -9.19 13.05 4.73
C TYR A 230 -10.70 13.21 4.47
N PRO A 231 -11.56 13.01 5.47
CA PRO A 231 -13.00 13.07 5.30
C PRO A 231 -13.45 14.50 4.94
N GLU A 232 -14.23 14.62 3.87
CA GLU A 232 -14.92 15.87 3.51
C GLU A 232 -16.22 16.07 4.31
N LYS A 233 -16.84 14.96 4.71
CA LYS A 233 -18.07 14.87 5.51
C LYS A 233 -17.99 13.64 6.39
N GLU A 234 -18.86 13.57 7.38
CA GLU A 234 -19.01 12.37 8.21
C GLU A 234 -19.68 11.26 7.39
N GLN A 235 -19.05 10.08 7.33
CA GLN A 235 -19.52 8.91 6.59
C GLN A 235 -19.14 7.63 7.33
N THR A 236 -20.01 6.65 7.26
CA THR A 236 -19.70 5.27 7.66
C THR A 236 -18.79 4.61 6.62
N LEU A 237 -18.05 3.57 7.02
CA LEU A 237 -17.23 2.79 6.08
C LEU A 237 -18.06 2.26 4.89
N GLN A 238 -19.29 1.79 5.15
CA GLN A 238 -20.17 1.30 4.09
C GLN A 238 -20.53 2.41 3.08
N GLU A 239 -20.79 3.63 3.53
CA GLU A 239 -21.08 4.76 2.64
C GLU A 239 -19.85 5.13 1.80
N ILE A 240 -18.65 5.09 2.38
CA ILE A 240 -17.38 5.30 1.65
C ILE A 240 -17.18 4.22 0.58
N VAL A 241 -17.41 2.95 0.92
CA VAL A 241 -17.31 1.83 -0.05
C VAL A 241 -18.29 2.00 -1.20
N CYS A 242 -19.55 2.39 -0.91
CA CYS A 242 -20.54 2.65 -1.95
C CYS A 242 -20.14 3.84 -2.85
N GLU A 243 -19.60 4.93 -2.25
CA GLU A 243 -19.08 6.07 -3.01
C GLU A 243 -17.93 5.65 -3.94
N ALA A 244 -16.98 4.87 -3.45
CA ALA A 244 -15.84 4.36 -4.22
C ALA A 244 -16.30 3.48 -5.40
N ARG A 245 -17.26 2.56 -5.17
CA ARG A 245 -17.88 1.74 -6.22
C ARG A 245 -18.54 2.60 -7.31
N ASP A 246 -19.30 3.61 -6.93
CA ASP A 246 -19.98 4.50 -7.89
C ASP A 246 -18.99 5.36 -8.66
N THR A 247 -17.91 5.79 -7.99
CA THR A 247 -16.84 6.58 -8.61
C THR A 247 -16.06 5.77 -9.64
N VAL A 248 -15.68 4.53 -9.34
CA VAL A 248 -15.00 3.66 -10.32
C VAL A 248 -15.87 3.38 -11.53
N GLY A 249 -17.20 3.25 -11.34
CA GLY A 249 -18.16 3.12 -12.42
C GLY A 249 -18.19 4.34 -13.34
N SER A 250 -18.03 5.53 -12.78
CA SER A 250 -17.96 6.78 -13.54
C SER A 250 -16.60 6.99 -14.20
N LEU A 251 -15.53 6.45 -13.62
CA LEU A 251 -14.16 6.62 -14.09
C LEU A 251 -13.82 5.71 -15.28
N PHE A 252 -14.42 4.51 -15.33
CA PHE A 252 -14.19 3.52 -16.39
C PHE A 252 -15.51 3.13 -17.11
N PRO A 253 -16.26 4.10 -17.67
CA PRO A 253 -17.54 3.83 -18.28
C PRO A 253 -17.38 2.95 -19.53
N GLY A 254 -18.13 1.86 -19.59
CA GLY A 254 -18.10 0.94 -20.73
C GLY A 254 -16.99 -0.13 -20.67
N ASP A 255 -16.19 -0.20 -19.60
CA ASP A 255 -15.31 -1.36 -19.40
C ASP A 255 -16.16 -2.62 -19.20
N THR A 256 -15.78 -3.70 -19.92
CA THR A 256 -16.57 -4.94 -19.96
C THR A 256 -16.59 -5.71 -18.65
N HIS A 257 -15.61 -5.46 -17.77
CA HIS A 257 -15.47 -6.11 -16.47
C HIS A 257 -15.92 -5.25 -15.29
N LEU A 258 -16.38 -4.01 -15.56
CA LEU A 258 -16.84 -3.13 -14.50
C LEU A 258 -17.99 -3.74 -13.69
N GLY A 259 -18.94 -4.39 -14.36
CA GLY A 259 -20.06 -5.08 -13.71
C GLY A 259 -19.60 -6.20 -12.77
N GLU A 260 -18.57 -6.97 -13.16
CA GLU A 260 -17.99 -8.02 -12.32
C GLU A 260 -17.43 -7.44 -11.01
N LEU A 261 -16.70 -6.35 -11.08
CA LEU A 261 -16.14 -5.67 -9.89
C LEU A 261 -17.24 -5.08 -9.00
N THR A 262 -18.20 -4.34 -9.58
CA THR A 262 -19.26 -3.69 -8.78
C THR A 262 -20.19 -4.70 -8.12
N ASP A 263 -20.55 -5.79 -8.82
CA ASP A 263 -21.37 -6.88 -8.26
C ASP A 263 -20.66 -7.58 -7.11
N LEU A 264 -19.33 -7.76 -7.19
CA LEU A 264 -18.54 -8.39 -6.15
C LEU A 264 -18.40 -7.49 -4.90
N ILE A 265 -18.22 -6.17 -5.08
CA ILE A 265 -18.26 -5.19 -3.99
C ILE A 265 -19.63 -5.21 -3.31
N ASP A 266 -20.72 -5.17 -4.08
CA ASP A 266 -22.08 -5.24 -3.54
C ASP A 266 -22.35 -6.56 -2.80
N LEU A 267 -21.75 -7.66 -3.26
CA LEU A 267 -21.83 -8.93 -2.56
C LEU A 267 -21.10 -8.85 -1.22
N ALA A 268 -19.89 -8.30 -1.17
CA ALA A 268 -19.12 -8.13 0.07
C ALA A 268 -19.89 -7.31 1.11
N VAL A 269 -20.50 -6.19 0.70
CA VAL A 269 -21.34 -5.34 1.57
C VAL A 269 -22.54 -6.12 2.11
N ARG A 270 -23.25 -6.87 1.26
CA ARG A 270 -24.40 -7.68 1.70
C ARG A 270 -23.99 -8.79 2.69
N LEU A 271 -22.86 -9.45 2.42
CA LEU A 271 -22.36 -10.55 3.25
C LEU A 271 -21.92 -10.07 4.64
N ALA A 272 -21.35 -8.88 4.75
CA ALA A 272 -20.96 -8.29 6.03
C ALA A 272 -22.14 -8.13 7.01
N GLY A 273 -23.34 -7.94 6.49
CA GLY A 273 -24.57 -7.82 7.30
C GLY A 273 -25.25 -9.15 7.68
N ASN A 274 -24.80 -10.31 7.18
CA ASN A 274 -25.44 -11.61 7.46
C ASN A 274 -24.89 -12.24 8.76
N GLN A 275 -25.43 -13.42 9.14
CA GLN A 275 -25.04 -14.14 10.35
C GLN A 275 -24.17 -15.40 10.06
N ALA A 276 -23.80 -15.63 8.80
CA ALA A 276 -22.96 -16.77 8.44
C ALA A 276 -21.52 -16.58 8.97
N PRO A 277 -20.76 -17.67 9.22
CA PRO A 277 -19.35 -17.62 9.57
C PRO A 277 -18.52 -16.87 8.50
N ASP A 278 -17.43 -16.21 8.92
CA ASP A 278 -16.56 -15.45 8.01
C ASP A 278 -16.01 -16.30 6.87
N LEU A 279 -15.52 -17.51 7.17
CA LEU A 279 -14.99 -18.42 6.16
C LEU A 279 -16.02 -18.77 5.07
N GLU A 280 -17.28 -18.99 5.45
CA GLU A 280 -18.37 -19.29 4.48
C GLU A 280 -18.63 -18.09 3.56
N ASN A 281 -18.59 -16.88 4.12
CA ASN A 281 -18.75 -15.64 3.35
C ASN A 281 -17.55 -15.38 2.44
N ILE A 282 -16.34 -15.58 2.93
CA ILE A 282 -15.09 -15.41 2.17
C ILE A 282 -15.06 -16.38 0.99
N HIS A 283 -15.46 -17.64 1.15
CA HIS A 283 -15.56 -18.59 0.03
C HIS A 283 -16.47 -18.12 -1.10
N ARG A 284 -17.45 -17.26 -0.82
CA ARG A 284 -18.35 -16.69 -1.83
C ARG A 284 -17.75 -15.50 -2.57
N LEU A 285 -16.72 -14.88 -1.98
CA LEU A 285 -16.02 -13.74 -2.55
C LEU A 285 -14.80 -14.16 -3.38
N GLY A 286 -14.22 -15.32 -3.07
CA GLY A 286 -13.08 -15.87 -3.81
C GLY A 286 -11.96 -16.40 -2.93
N GLU A 287 -10.77 -16.45 -3.49
CA GLU A 287 -9.55 -16.90 -2.83
C GLU A 287 -8.49 -15.78 -2.69
N GLY A 288 -8.74 -14.60 -3.23
CA GLY A 288 -7.83 -13.44 -3.10
C GLY A 288 -6.64 -13.40 -4.08
N TRP A 289 -6.44 -14.43 -4.92
CA TRP A 289 -5.36 -14.44 -5.92
C TRP A 289 -5.49 -13.36 -7.00
N VAL A 290 -6.65 -12.81 -7.17
CA VAL A 290 -6.96 -11.75 -8.13
C VAL A 290 -7.47 -10.51 -7.41
N ALA A 291 -7.16 -9.33 -7.96
CA ALA A 291 -7.32 -8.06 -7.25
C ALA A 291 -8.77 -7.74 -6.85
N GLU A 292 -9.75 -8.13 -7.66
CA GLU A 292 -11.17 -7.94 -7.35
C GLU A 292 -11.61 -8.79 -6.15
N GLU A 293 -11.10 -10.02 -6.02
CA GLU A 293 -11.39 -10.90 -4.89
C GLU A 293 -10.70 -10.40 -3.61
N THR A 294 -9.40 -10.00 -3.71
CA THR A 294 -8.66 -9.40 -2.60
C THR A 294 -9.40 -8.20 -2.02
N LEU A 295 -9.85 -7.28 -2.90
CA LEU A 295 -10.62 -6.10 -2.49
C LEU A 295 -11.93 -6.49 -1.80
N ALA A 296 -12.68 -7.43 -2.39
CA ALA A 296 -13.98 -7.84 -1.87
C ALA A 296 -13.87 -8.51 -0.49
N ILE A 297 -12.88 -9.38 -0.30
CA ILE A 297 -12.59 -10.02 0.99
C ILE A 297 -12.21 -8.95 2.02
N ALA A 298 -11.34 -8.00 1.65
CA ALA A 298 -10.93 -6.93 2.54
C ALA A 298 -12.09 -6.00 2.94
N ILE A 299 -12.93 -5.60 1.99
CA ILE A 299 -14.15 -4.82 2.28
C ILE A 299 -15.08 -5.60 3.22
N TYR A 300 -15.29 -6.88 2.94
CA TYR A 300 -16.13 -7.74 3.78
C TYR A 300 -15.61 -7.79 5.22
N CYS A 301 -14.33 -8.13 5.41
CA CYS A 301 -13.72 -8.25 6.74
C CYS A 301 -13.74 -6.92 7.50
N ALA A 302 -13.45 -5.80 6.82
CA ALA A 302 -13.48 -4.47 7.44
C ALA A 302 -14.90 -4.03 7.84
N LEU A 303 -15.91 -4.32 7.03
CA LEU A 303 -17.32 -4.03 7.36
C LEU A 303 -17.89 -4.96 8.42
N ARG A 304 -17.39 -6.19 8.50
CA ARG A 304 -17.82 -7.21 9.47
C ARG A 304 -17.27 -6.94 10.85
N HIS A 305 -16.04 -6.43 10.95
CA HIS A 305 -15.30 -6.18 12.17
C HIS A 305 -14.81 -4.72 12.27
N PRO A 306 -15.70 -3.71 12.14
CA PRO A 306 -15.28 -2.32 11.96
C PRO A 306 -14.61 -1.71 13.20
N ASP A 307 -14.83 -2.30 14.37
CA ASP A 307 -14.31 -1.83 15.67
C ASP A 307 -13.26 -2.78 16.28
N ASP A 308 -12.90 -3.86 15.56
CA ASP A 308 -11.95 -4.88 16.05
C ASP A 308 -10.92 -5.21 14.96
N PHE A 309 -9.76 -4.56 15.06
CA PHE A 309 -8.64 -4.77 14.14
C PHE A 309 -8.20 -6.23 14.10
N SER A 310 -8.04 -6.86 15.29
CA SER A 310 -7.56 -8.23 15.41
C SER A 310 -8.51 -9.22 14.75
N ALA A 311 -9.81 -9.12 15.04
CA ALA A 311 -10.81 -10.00 14.43
C ALA A 311 -10.84 -9.84 12.91
N GLY A 312 -10.71 -8.61 12.40
CA GLY A 312 -10.74 -8.35 10.96
C GLY A 312 -9.57 -8.96 10.20
N ILE A 313 -8.32 -8.79 10.66
CA ILE A 313 -7.16 -9.38 9.98
C ILE A 313 -7.10 -10.90 10.15
N ILE A 314 -7.51 -11.43 11.31
CA ILE A 314 -7.61 -12.89 11.54
C ILE A 314 -8.63 -13.50 10.58
N ALA A 315 -9.81 -12.91 10.41
CA ALA A 315 -10.78 -13.38 9.44
C ALA A 315 -10.21 -13.37 8.01
N ALA A 316 -9.50 -12.29 7.65
CA ALA A 316 -8.96 -12.10 6.30
C ALA A 316 -7.85 -13.08 5.91
N VAL A 317 -7.15 -13.72 6.86
CA VAL A 317 -6.03 -14.63 6.56
C VAL A 317 -6.38 -16.11 6.73
N ASN A 318 -7.49 -16.44 7.41
CA ASN A 318 -7.86 -17.81 7.72
C ASN A 318 -8.77 -18.45 6.67
N HIS A 319 -8.29 -18.52 5.44
CA HIS A 319 -8.94 -19.18 4.31
C HIS A 319 -7.88 -19.81 3.39
N ARG A 320 -8.31 -20.63 2.44
CA ARG A 320 -7.44 -21.05 1.35
C ARG A 320 -7.27 -19.87 0.37
N GLY A 321 -6.08 -19.57 -0.06
CA GLY A 321 -5.83 -18.54 -1.05
C GLY A 321 -4.74 -17.57 -0.63
N ASP A 322 -4.80 -16.38 -1.17
CA ASP A 322 -3.83 -15.30 -1.02
C ASP A 322 -4.02 -14.57 0.32
N SER A 323 -3.59 -15.22 1.39
CA SER A 323 -3.84 -14.78 2.77
C SER A 323 -3.06 -13.52 3.16
N ASP A 324 -1.85 -13.32 2.64
CA ASP A 324 -1.06 -12.12 2.92
C ASP A 324 -1.65 -10.89 2.23
N SER A 325 -2.01 -10.96 0.94
CA SER A 325 -2.66 -9.84 0.25
C SER A 325 -4.05 -9.51 0.82
N THR A 326 -4.89 -10.49 1.15
CA THR A 326 -6.20 -10.23 1.78
C THR A 326 -6.03 -9.65 3.18
N GLY A 327 -5.06 -10.15 3.94
CA GLY A 327 -4.65 -9.60 5.23
C GLY A 327 -4.13 -8.18 5.13
N ALA A 328 -3.21 -7.92 4.18
CA ALA A 328 -2.62 -6.59 3.95
C ALA A 328 -3.67 -5.53 3.62
N VAL A 329 -4.56 -5.81 2.66
CA VAL A 329 -5.58 -4.84 2.25
C VAL A 329 -6.63 -4.62 3.35
N THR A 330 -7.03 -5.67 4.07
CA THR A 330 -7.90 -5.56 5.26
C THR A 330 -7.23 -4.72 6.34
N GLY A 331 -5.97 -5.01 6.64
CA GLY A 331 -5.18 -4.26 7.61
C GLY A 331 -4.99 -2.80 7.24
N ASN A 332 -4.83 -2.47 5.94
CA ASN A 332 -4.79 -1.09 5.48
C ASN A 332 -6.11 -0.36 5.79
N ILE A 333 -7.27 -0.96 5.47
CA ILE A 333 -8.57 -0.32 5.68
C ILE A 333 -8.85 -0.16 7.18
N LEU A 334 -8.76 -1.22 7.97
CA LEU A 334 -9.04 -1.19 9.41
C LEU A 334 -8.02 -0.33 10.17
N GLY A 335 -6.74 -0.42 9.81
CA GLY A 335 -5.70 0.41 10.42
C GLY A 335 -5.91 1.90 10.16
N ALA A 336 -6.33 2.28 8.95
CA ALA A 336 -6.71 3.66 8.64
C ALA A 336 -7.96 4.11 9.39
N LEU A 337 -8.97 3.22 9.52
CA LEU A 337 -10.24 3.52 10.17
C LEU A 337 -10.08 3.74 11.67
N LEU A 338 -9.38 2.82 12.34
CA LEU A 338 -9.24 2.80 13.79
C LEU A 338 -8.07 3.65 14.30
N GLY A 339 -7.03 3.84 13.47
CA GLY A 339 -5.78 4.51 13.84
C GLY A 339 -4.74 3.56 14.46
N TYR A 340 -3.49 4.00 14.47
CA TYR A 340 -2.35 3.24 15.00
C TYR A 340 -2.46 2.91 16.49
N ASP A 341 -2.97 3.88 17.27
CA ASP A 341 -3.07 3.72 18.73
C ASP A 341 -4.10 2.64 19.11
N ALA A 342 -5.10 2.38 18.28
CA ALA A 342 -6.12 1.34 18.49
C ALA A 342 -5.67 -0.07 18.07
N ILE A 343 -4.59 -0.22 17.31
CA ILE A 343 -4.03 -1.53 16.96
C ILE A 343 -3.38 -2.15 18.20
N ASP A 344 -3.69 -3.40 18.50
CA ASP A 344 -3.11 -4.14 19.64
C ASP A 344 -1.58 -4.20 19.55
N GLU A 345 -0.90 -4.10 20.69
CA GLU A 345 0.57 -4.10 20.75
C GLU A 345 1.19 -5.38 20.18
N LYS A 346 0.50 -6.51 20.28
CA LYS A 346 0.94 -7.80 19.72
C LYS A 346 1.18 -7.74 18.19
N TRP A 347 0.49 -6.86 17.48
CA TRP A 347 0.65 -6.66 16.04
C TRP A 347 1.73 -5.63 15.66
N LYS A 348 2.26 -4.91 16.64
CA LYS A 348 3.27 -3.86 16.47
C LYS A 348 4.66 -4.28 16.92
N GLN A 349 4.74 -5.02 18.04
CA GLN A 349 6.01 -5.22 18.77
C GLN A 349 7.04 -6.00 17.95
N ASP A 350 6.66 -7.10 17.33
CA ASP A 350 7.58 -8.02 16.65
C ASP A 350 7.49 -7.95 15.12
N LEU A 351 6.80 -6.94 14.59
CA LEU A 351 6.67 -6.73 13.16
C LEU A 351 8.02 -6.35 12.52
N GLU A 352 8.40 -7.06 11.45
CA GLU A 352 9.58 -6.71 10.65
C GLU A 352 9.40 -5.31 10.03
N PHE A 353 10.45 -4.51 9.96
CA PHE A 353 10.45 -3.14 9.43
C PHE A 353 9.53 -2.12 10.12
N ARG A 354 8.99 -2.41 11.31
CA ARG A 354 8.11 -1.50 12.03
C ARG A 354 8.60 -0.04 12.01
N ASP A 355 9.86 0.18 12.36
CA ASP A 355 10.41 1.54 12.47
C ASP A 355 10.54 2.21 11.09
N VAL A 356 10.90 1.46 10.05
CA VAL A 356 10.93 1.94 8.64
C VAL A 356 9.53 2.31 8.15
N ILE A 357 8.53 1.49 8.49
CA ILE A 357 7.13 1.72 8.13
C ILE A 357 6.61 2.98 8.83
N LEU A 358 6.91 3.16 10.12
CA LEU A 358 6.52 4.36 10.87
C LEU A 358 7.22 5.61 10.34
N GLU A 359 8.52 5.54 10.04
CA GLU A 359 9.26 6.64 9.41
C GLU A 359 8.63 7.04 8.06
N MET A 360 8.26 6.07 7.25
CA MET A 360 7.59 6.31 5.97
C MET A 360 6.19 6.90 6.14
N ALA A 361 5.43 6.46 7.15
CA ALA A 361 4.13 7.01 7.49
C ALA A 361 4.23 8.48 7.93
N ASP A 362 5.23 8.80 8.74
CA ASP A 362 5.48 10.16 9.20
C ASP A 362 5.87 11.06 8.01
N ASP A 363 6.72 10.57 7.13
CA ASP A 363 7.10 11.29 5.91
C ASP A 363 5.90 11.53 4.98
N LEU A 364 5.00 10.55 4.82
CA LEU A 364 3.75 10.71 4.07
C LEU A 364 2.83 11.75 4.70
N CYS A 365 2.71 11.78 6.02
CA CYS A 365 1.89 12.76 6.73
C CYS A 365 2.43 14.18 6.56
N HIS A 366 3.72 14.38 6.80
CA HIS A 366 4.32 15.71 6.85
C HIS A 366 4.69 16.26 5.47
N GLY A 367 5.05 15.38 4.52
CA GLY A 367 5.53 15.77 3.20
C GLY A 367 6.80 16.62 3.22
N CYS A 368 7.23 17.06 2.06
CA CYS A 368 8.43 17.89 1.91
C CYS A 368 8.27 19.26 2.56
N GLN A 369 8.82 19.46 3.75
CA GLN A 369 8.82 20.73 4.46
C GLN A 369 9.88 21.66 3.86
N ARG A 370 9.47 22.88 3.49
CA ARG A 370 10.36 23.93 2.99
C ARG A 370 10.17 25.21 3.77
N GLU A 371 11.26 25.87 4.11
CA GLU A 371 11.20 27.26 4.53
C GLU A 371 10.84 28.17 3.34
N ALA A 372 10.16 29.28 3.61
CA ALA A 372 9.62 30.19 2.58
C ALA A 372 10.68 30.69 1.58
N TYR A 373 11.95 30.67 1.95
CA TYR A 373 13.08 31.16 1.14
C TYR A 373 14.21 30.12 1.00
N SER A 374 14.08 28.94 1.59
CA SER A 374 15.08 27.88 1.53
C SER A 374 14.79 26.92 0.39
N ARG A 375 15.83 26.49 -0.29
CA ARG A 375 15.79 25.40 -1.27
C ARG A 375 15.84 24.03 -0.61
N TYR A 376 16.02 23.97 0.70
CA TYR A 376 16.37 22.73 1.41
C TYR A 376 15.35 22.41 2.48
N CYS A 377 15.04 21.16 2.53
CA CYS A 377 14.42 20.44 3.62
C CYS A 377 15.47 20.21 4.71
N ASP A 378 15.04 19.61 5.81
CA ASP A 378 16.00 19.14 6.80
C ASP A 378 17.02 18.14 6.19
N PRO A 379 18.18 17.91 6.86
CA PRO A 379 19.22 17.04 6.33
C PRO A 379 18.76 15.59 6.12
N ASP A 380 17.90 15.06 6.98
CA ASP A 380 17.42 13.68 6.89
C ASP A 380 16.47 13.50 5.70
N TRP A 381 15.56 14.46 5.49
CA TRP A 381 14.74 14.49 4.29
C TRP A 381 15.56 14.55 3.02
N SER A 382 16.59 15.42 3.02
CA SER A 382 17.49 15.58 1.88
C SER A 382 18.26 14.29 1.58
N ARG A 383 18.73 13.59 2.62
CA ARG A 383 19.39 12.28 2.49
C ARG A 383 18.47 11.24 1.85
N LYS A 384 17.20 11.17 2.28
CA LYS A 384 16.23 10.19 1.77
C LYS A 384 15.75 10.50 0.35
N TYR A 385 15.36 11.73 0.06
CA TYR A 385 14.58 12.06 -1.15
C TYR A 385 15.28 13.00 -2.13
N ILE A 386 16.49 13.47 -1.84
CA ILE A 386 17.28 14.30 -2.75
C ILE A 386 18.61 13.62 -3.12
N HIS A 387 19.30 13.06 -2.15
CA HIS A 387 20.67 12.55 -2.28
C HIS A 387 20.80 11.05 -2.02
N ALA A 388 19.74 10.28 -2.07
CA ALA A 388 19.71 8.85 -1.71
C ALA A 388 20.85 8.01 -2.34
N HIS A 389 21.43 8.45 -3.47
CA HIS A 389 22.52 7.76 -4.18
C HIS A 389 23.70 8.63 -4.55
N TRP A 390 23.76 9.84 -4.03
CA TRP A 390 24.98 10.62 -4.17
C TRP A 390 25.97 10.06 -3.17
N LYS A 391 27.02 9.38 -3.67
CA LYS A 391 28.17 9.02 -2.85
C LYS A 391 28.61 10.27 -2.12
N ASP A 392 28.83 10.14 -0.82
CA ASP A 392 29.53 11.16 -0.03
C ASP A 392 30.83 11.51 -0.75
N THR A 393 30.79 12.54 -1.56
CA THR A 393 32.01 13.25 -1.89
C THR A 393 32.35 13.96 -0.60
N PRO A 394 33.51 13.66 0.04
CA PRO A 394 33.93 14.40 1.21
C PRO A 394 33.80 15.87 0.85
N SER A 395 33.11 16.62 1.68
CA SER A 395 33.08 18.08 1.56
C SER A 395 34.51 18.56 1.61
N GLU A 396 35.12 18.78 0.44
CA GLU A 396 36.29 19.62 0.39
C GLU A 396 35.85 20.98 0.92
N SER A 397 36.36 21.25 2.10
CA SER A 397 36.35 22.54 2.73
C SER A 397 36.67 23.66 1.73
N ARG A 398 35.67 24.52 1.46
CA ARG A 398 35.89 25.89 1.02
C ARG A 398 35.05 26.87 1.82
#